data_41332998cba0679d5ffffb800cbe0182
#
_entry.id   41332998cba0679d5ffffb800cbe0182
#
_cell.length_a   1.000
_cell.length_b   1.000
_cell.length_c   1.000
_cell.angle_alpha   90.00
_cell.angle_beta   90.00
_cell.angle_gamma   90.00
#
_symmetry.space_group_name_H-M   'P 1'
#
loop_
_entity.id
_entity.type
_entity.pdbx_description
1 polymer ?
#
loop_
_entity_poly.entity_id
_entity_poly.type
_entity_poly.pdbx_seq_one_letter_code
_entity_poly.pdbx_strand_id
1 'polypeptide(L)'
;LSVVALVLVGRWLNATKVGGQQPTEPFRIAGNFYYVGTNDVAAFLITGPEGHVLLDGGYPSTALMFMASIAKLGFDTKDVKVLLNSEPHPDHGGGLAVLQRASGAQLWASEASADSLASGGDDPDIILPLRGLIWSGILGYPPARVDHRFKDGDTIRVGPIALTAHVTGGHTRGCTSWSFPVRDGDRLLNVVSACDLGVLATSTYPEQAADRERSIRVLRGLPADIWVTCHARWWGRYRKFVASTTAKNPVDPFIDPEGYRAYLDAAEAELRSGRTH
;
A
#
# COMPACT_ATOMS: atom_id res chain seq x y z
N LEU A 1 14.56 30.98 -1.82
CA LEU A 1 13.12 30.82 -2.05
C LEU A 1 12.40 31.24 -0.79
N SER A 2 11.42 32.19 -0.88
CA SER A 2 10.67 32.63 0.28
C SER A 2 9.79 31.51 0.82
N VAL A 3 9.52 31.49 2.14
CA VAL A 3 8.59 30.53 2.79
C VAL A 3 7.22 30.52 2.07
N VAL A 4 6.77 31.67 1.57
CA VAL A 4 5.54 31.81 0.78
C VAL A 4 5.64 31.03 -0.54
N ALA A 5 6.78 31.04 -1.23
CA ALA A 5 6.97 30.27 -2.46
C ALA A 5 6.98 28.75 -2.19
N LEU A 6 7.57 28.32 -1.08
CA LEU A 6 7.55 26.91 -0.63
C LEU A 6 6.14 26.45 -0.23
N VAL A 7 5.38 27.30 0.46
CA VAL A 7 3.96 27.04 0.80
C VAL A 7 3.10 26.94 -0.46
N LEU A 8 3.32 27.84 -1.42
CA LEU A 8 2.59 27.82 -2.70
C LEU A 8 2.97 26.61 -3.54
N VAL A 9 4.25 26.23 -3.58
CA VAL A 9 4.71 25.00 -4.25
C VAL A 9 4.16 23.76 -3.55
N GLY A 10 4.19 23.70 -2.23
CA GLY A 10 3.59 22.59 -1.47
C GLY A 10 2.07 22.48 -1.68
N ARG A 11 1.35 23.60 -1.67
CA ARG A 11 -0.08 23.64 -1.99
C ARG A 11 -0.35 23.35 -3.47
N TRP A 12 0.52 23.75 -4.37
CA TRP A 12 0.44 23.42 -5.80
C TRP A 12 0.75 21.93 -6.02
N LEU A 13 1.75 21.35 -5.38
CA LEU A 13 2.04 19.90 -5.40
C LEU A 13 0.90 19.07 -4.76
N ASN A 14 0.23 19.59 -3.73
CA ASN A 14 -0.97 18.95 -3.17
C ASN A 14 -2.25 19.20 -4.01
N ALA A 15 -2.34 20.31 -4.72
CA ALA A 15 -3.49 20.68 -5.52
C ALA A 15 -3.36 20.29 -7.00
N THR A 16 -2.17 20.28 -7.56
CA THR A 16 -1.91 19.60 -8.82
C THR A 16 -1.87 18.12 -8.49
N LYS A 17 -2.94 17.44 -8.81
CA LYS A 17 -3.10 16.02 -8.89
C LYS A 17 -1.79 15.37 -9.36
N VAL A 18 -0.82 15.28 -8.43
CA VAL A 18 0.38 14.46 -8.61
C VAL A 18 -0.16 13.12 -9.04
N GLY A 19 0.29 12.61 -10.17
CA GLY A 19 -0.35 11.53 -10.89
C GLY A 19 -0.74 10.38 -9.97
N GLY A 20 -1.89 9.81 -10.24
CA GLY A 20 -2.32 8.66 -9.48
C GLY A 20 -3.48 8.87 -8.51
N GLN A 21 -4.00 10.09 -8.33
CA GLN A 21 -5.13 10.39 -7.44
C GLN A 21 -6.50 10.45 -8.14
N GLN A 22 -6.60 9.99 -9.40
CA GLN A 22 -7.89 10.02 -10.10
C GLN A 22 -8.77 8.85 -9.64
N PRO A 23 -10.08 9.07 -9.42
CA PRO A 23 -10.99 7.99 -9.16
C PRO A 23 -10.96 6.96 -10.29
N THR A 24 -11.15 5.71 -9.95
CA THR A 24 -11.26 4.61 -10.91
C THR A 24 -12.39 3.68 -10.48
N GLU A 25 -12.81 2.83 -11.39
CA GLU A 25 -13.80 1.80 -11.09
C GLU A 25 -13.21 0.79 -10.09
N PRO A 26 -13.84 0.54 -8.94
CA PRO A 26 -13.47 -0.55 -8.06
C PRO A 26 -13.90 -1.88 -8.65
N PHE A 27 -13.17 -2.96 -8.38
CA PHE A 27 -13.47 -4.27 -8.93
C PHE A 27 -12.99 -5.41 -8.03
N ARG A 28 -13.60 -6.57 -8.22
CA ARG A 28 -13.14 -7.81 -7.61
C ARG A 28 -11.91 -8.35 -8.36
N ILE A 29 -10.85 -8.67 -7.63
CA ILE A 29 -9.66 -9.32 -8.19
C ILE A 29 -9.87 -10.84 -8.19
N ALA A 30 -10.17 -11.42 -7.02
CA ALA A 30 -10.47 -12.86 -6.87
C ALA A 30 -11.22 -13.09 -5.55
N GLY A 31 -12.18 -14.00 -5.52
CA GLY A 31 -12.91 -14.36 -4.32
C GLY A 31 -13.39 -13.15 -3.51
N ASN A 32 -12.86 -12.98 -2.30
CA ASN A 32 -13.16 -11.87 -1.38
C ASN A 32 -12.10 -10.75 -1.39
N PHE A 33 -11.27 -10.65 -2.42
CA PHE A 33 -10.21 -9.67 -2.58
C PHE A 33 -10.57 -8.65 -3.66
N TYR A 34 -10.56 -7.36 -3.32
CA TYR A 34 -11.04 -6.27 -4.17
C TYR A 34 -10.02 -5.13 -4.26
N TYR A 35 -9.98 -4.46 -5.42
CA TYR A 35 -9.32 -3.18 -5.62
C TYR A 35 -10.29 -2.05 -5.29
N VAL A 36 -9.90 -1.13 -4.39
CA VAL A 36 -10.71 0.03 -3.99
C VAL A 36 -9.94 1.35 -4.09
N GLY A 37 -8.70 1.29 -4.58
CA GLY A 37 -7.79 2.44 -4.74
C GLY A 37 -8.18 3.39 -5.88
N THR A 38 -7.25 4.25 -6.24
CA THR A 38 -7.35 5.19 -7.35
C THR A 38 -6.74 4.62 -8.63
N ASN A 39 -6.55 5.45 -9.65
CA ASN A 39 -5.92 5.02 -10.90
C ASN A 39 -4.47 4.52 -10.74
N ASP A 40 -3.74 4.93 -9.66
CA ASP A 40 -2.39 4.44 -9.38
C ASP A 40 -2.13 4.12 -7.90
N VAL A 41 -2.56 4.97 -6.96
CA VAL A 41 -2.41 4.67 -5.53
C VAL A 41 -3.36 3.53 -5.17
N ALA A 42 -2.79 2.39 -4.86
CA ALA A 42 -3.55 1.20 -4.59
C ALA A 42 -4.10 1.17 -3.15
N ALA A 43 -5.27 0.59 -3.02
CA ALA A 43 -5.81 0.13 -1.74
C ALA A 43 -6.64 -1.12 -2.02
N PHE A 44 -6.62 -2.05 -1.07
CA PHE A 44 -7.26 -3.35 -1.24
C PHE A 44 -8.19 -3.66 -0.08
N LEU A 45 -9.40 -4.13 -0.41
CA LEU A 45 -10.36 -4.60 0.57
C LEU A 45 -10.41 -6.13 0.54
N ILE A 46 -10.23 -6.75 1.69
CA ILE A 46 -10.44 -8.18 1.90
C ILE A 46 -11.67 -8.35 2.79
N THR A 47 -12.70 -8.98 2.26
CA THR A 47 -14.00 -9.07 2.97
C THR A 47 -14.16 -10.40 3.70
N GLY A 48 -14.81 -10.39 4.85
CA GLY A 48 -15.12 -11.57 5.63
C GLY A 48 -16.41 -11.42 6.45
N PRO A 49 -16.97 -12.50 6.96
CA PRO A 49 -18.23 -12.48 7.70
C PRO A 49 -18.12 -11.78 9.07
N GLU A 50 -16.94 -11.73 9.66
CA GLU A 50 -16.69 -11.08 10.96
C GLU A 50 -16.15 -9.65 10.81
N GLY A 51 -16.02 -9.18 9.58
CA GLY A 51 -15.54 -7.87 9.22
C GLY A 51 -14.49 -7.91 8.11
N HIS A 52 -14.02 -6.75 7.73
CA HIS A 52 -13.13 -6.56 6.59
C HIS A 52 -11.76 -6.06 7.03
N VAL A 53 -10.76 -6.32 6.19
CA VAL A 53 -9.41 -5.73 6.28
C VAL A 53 -9.26 -4.77 5.10
N LEU A 54 -8.81 -3.55 5.38
CA LEU A 54 -8.41 -2.59 4.35
C LEU A 54 -6.90 -2.39 4.41
N LEU A 55 -6.24 -2.63 3.30
CA LEU A 55 -4.81 -2.44 3.13
C LEU A 55 -4.56 -1.13 2.38
N ASP A 56 -3.82 -0.24 3.02
CA ASP A 56 -3.47 1.13 2.65
C ASP A 56 -4.63 2.14 2.72
N GLY A 57 -4.25 3.37 3.03
CA GLY A 57 -5.16 4.50 3.23
C GLY A 57 -5.13 5.55 2.13
N GLY A 58 -4.14 5.50 1.25
CA GLY A 58 -3.95 6.54 0.25
C GLY A 58 -3.56 7.90 0.85
N TYR A 59 -3.68 8.94 0.06
CA TYR A 59 -3.58 10.33 0.53
C TYR A 59 -4.78 10.72 1.39
N PRO A 60 -4.67 11.77 2.23
CA PRO A 60 -5.83 12.30 2.95
C PRO A 60 -7.00 12.66 2.02
N SER A 61 -6.70 13.15 0.81
CA SER A 61 -7.68 13.53 -0.21
C SER A 61 -8.38 12.33 -0.87
N THR A 62 -7.76 11.14 -0.89
CA THR A 62 -8.31 9.96 -1.56
C THR A 62 -9.11 9.04 -0.64
N ALA A 63 -9.05 9.24 0.69
CA ALA A 63 -9.78 8.41 1.66
C ALA A 63 -11.29 8.35 1.39
N LEU A 64 -11.92 9.48 1.02
CA LEU A 64 -13.33 9.52 0.64
C LEU A 64 -13.62 8.72 -0.64
N MET A 65 -12.68 8.70 -1.59
CA MET A 65 -12.82 7.91 -2.82
C MET A 65 -12.77 6.41 -2.50
N PHE A 66 -11.94 5.99 -1.55
CA PHE A 66 -11.87 4.59 -1.12
C PHE A 66 -13.17 4.16 -0.45
N MET A 67 -13.74 5.00 0.44
CA MET A 67 -15.04 4.73 1.03
C MET A 67 -16.16 4.65 -0.02
N ALA A 68 -16.14 5.54 -1.01
CA ALA A 68 -17.10 5.48 -2.13
C ALA A 68 -16.92 4.21 -2.97
N SER A 69 -15.67 3.76 -3.20
CA SER A 69 -15.36 2.50 -3.88
C SER A 69 -15.86 1.29 -3.11
N ILE A 70 -15.68 1.26 -1.79
CA ILE A 70 -16.20 0.22 -0.89
C ILE A 70 -17.74 0.16 -0.97
N ALA A 71 -18.41 1.32 -0.86
CA ALA A 71 -19.85 1.41 -0.97
C ALA A 71 -20.38 0.96 -2.35
N LYS A 72 -19.68 1.29 -3.44
CA LYS A 72 -20.04 0.88 -4.79
C LYS A 72 -19.95 -0.63 -4.99
N LEU A 73 -19.07 -1.31 -4.27
CA LEU A 73 -18.99 -2.77 -4.24
C LEU A 73 -20.06 -3.42 -3.37
N GLY A 74 -20.89 -2.63 -2.67
CA GLY A 74 -21.96 -3.11 -1.80
C GLY A 74 -21.53 -3.38 -0.35
N PHE A 75 -20.38 -2.88 0.07
CA PHE A 75 -19.88 -3.02 1.44
C PHE A 75 -19.98 -1.72 2.22
N ASP A 76 -20.03 -1.80 3.56
CA ASP A 76 -20.00 -0.63 4.44
C ASP A 76 -18.58 -0.44 4.99
N THR A 77 -18.08 0.78 4.96
CA THR A 77 -16.80 1.15 5.59
C THR A 77 -16.78 0.81 7.09
N LYS A 78 -17.93 0.82 7.77
CA LYS A 78 -18.05 0.45 9.19
C LYS A 78 -17.77 -1.03 9.46
N ASP A 79 -17.83 -1.87 8.44
CA ASP A 79 -17.48 -3.29 8.54
C ASP A 79 -15.98 -3.53 8.40
N VAL A 80 -15.18 -2.53 8.06
CA VAL A 80 -13.72 -2.58 8.17
C VAL A 80 -13.34 -2.59 9.65
N LYS A 81 -12.71 -3.67 10.10
CA LYS A 81 -12.28 -3.86 11.50
C LYS A 81 -10.78 -3.66 11.68
N VAL A 82 -10.01 -3.87 10.62
CA VAL A 82 -8.56 -3.71 10.63
C VAL A 82 -8.12 -2.87 9.44
N LEU A 83 -7.29 -1.87 9.72
CA LEU A 83 -6.50 -1.13 8.75
C LEU A 83 -5.07 -1.66 8.81
N LEU A 84 -4.51 -2.00 7.66
CA LEU A 84 -3.11 -2.37 7.48
C LEU A 84 -2.43 -1.32 6.61
N ASN A 85 -1.11 -1.27 6.69
CA ASN A 85 -0.32 -0.31 5.95
C ASN A 85 0.88 -0.99 5.28
N SER A 86 1.17 -0.62 4.04
CA SER A 86 2.39 -1.04 3.37
C SER A 86 3.59 -0.21 3.82
N GLU A 87 3.42 1.11 3.93
CA GLU A 87 4.48 2.05 4.30
C GLU A 87 3.91 3.39 4.80
N PRO A 88 4.72 4.20 5.55
CA PRO A 88 4.22 5.42 6.18
C PRO A 88 4.18 6.65 5.26
N HIS A 89 4.50 6.54 3.97
CA HIS A 89 4.46 7.68 3.06
C HIS A 89 3.04 8.23 2.88
N PRO A 90 2.89 9.54 2.51
CA PRO A 90 1.59 10.22 2.46
C PRO A 90 0.56 9.57 1.53
N ASP A 91 1.01 8.90 0.46
CA ASP A 91 0.18 8.22 -0.52
C ASP A 91 -0.30 6.82 -0.08
N HIS A 92 0.21 6.31 1.04
CA HIS A 92 -0.21 5.03 1.63
C HIS A 92 -0.75 5.19 3.05
N GLY A 93 -0.08 6.03 3.87
CA GLY A 93 -0.46 6.28 5.26
C GLY A 93 -1.40 7.46 5.47
N GLY A 94 -1.42 8.41 4.53
CA GLY A 94 -2.03 9.73 4.76
C GLY A 94 -3.52 9.74 5.03
N GLY A 95 -4.28 8.84 4.43
CA GLY A 95 -5.72 8.72 4.61
C GLY A 95 -6.16 7.83 5.78
N LEU A 96 -5.23 7.11 6.44
CA LEU A 96 -5.56 6.14 7.50
C LEU A 96 -6.33 6.77 8.66
N ALA A 97 -5.96 7.98 9.10
CA ALA A 97 -6.68 8.67 10.18
C ALA A 97 -8.14 8.99 9.82
N VAL A 98 -8.43 9.29 8.56
CA VAL A 98 -9.79 9.54 8.05
C VAL A 98 -10.59 8.24 8.03
N LEU A 99 -10.00 7.18 7.48
CA LEU A 99 -10.60 5.85 7.39
C LEU A 99 -10.84 5.26 8.78
N GLN A 100 -9.89 5.42 9.71
CA GLN A 100 -10.01 4.96 11.10
C GLN A 100 -11.20 5.62 11.81
N ARG A 101 -11.38 6.94 11.65
CA ARG A 101 -12.55 7.64 12.22
C ARG A 101 -13.87 7.21 11.60
N ALA A 102 -13.88 6.92 10.30
CA ALA A 102 -15.09 6.53 9.59
C ALA A 102 -15.53 5.07 9.91
N SER A 103 -14.57 4.17 10.07
CA SER A 103 -14.83 2.74 10.30
C SER A 103 -14.85 2.35 11.77
N GLY A 104 -14.09 3.05 12.62
CA GLY A 104 -13.77 2.61 13.98
C GLY A 104 -12.74 1.47 14.03
N ALA A 105 -12.09 1.17 12.91
CA ALA A 105 -11.12 0.08 12.76
C ALA A 105 -9.87 0.28 13.60
N GLN A 106 -9.23 -0.82 13.98
CA GLN A 106 -7.91 -0.83 14.61
C GLN A 106 -6.82 -0.73 13.53
N LEU A 107 -5.86 0.16 13.71
CA LEU A 107 -4.70 0.29 12.84
C LEU A 107 -3.55 -0.56 13.36
N TRP A 108 -3.06 -1.45 12.50
CA TRP A 108 -1.87 -2.25 12.72
C TRP A 108 -0.74 -1.74 11.81
N ALA A 109 0.43 -1.46 12.38
CA ALA A 109 1.60 -1.00 11.67
C ALA A 109 2.84 -1.79 12.08
N SER A 110 3.83 -1.89 11.19
CA SER A 110 5.13 -2.44 11.58
C SER A 110 5.77 -1.58 12.67
N GLU A 111 6.59 -2.18 13.52
CA GLU A 111 7.29 -1.43 14.59
C GLU A 111 8.02 -0.20 14.03
N ALA A 112 8.63 -0.33 12.83
CA ALA A 112 9.38 0.75 12.22
C ALA A 112 8.52 1.84 11.56
N SER A 113 7.28 1.54 11.13
CA SER A 113 6.36 2.55 10.54
C SER A 113 5.46 3.23 11.57
N ALA A 114 5.29 2.62 12.75
CA ALA A 114 4.26 3.03 13.71
C ALA A 114 4.41 4.49 14.17
N ASP A 115 5.63 4.92 14.48
CA ASP A 115 5.88 6.28 14.97
C ASP A 115 5.72 7.32 13.87
N SER A 116 6.12 7.00 12.63
CA SER A 116 5.88 7.88 11.48
C SER A 116 4.39 8.08 11.20
N LEU A 117 3.58 7.02 11.26
CA LEU A 117 2.13 7.11 11.12
C LEU A 117 1.47 7.91 12.26
N ALA A 118 1.94 7.70 13.50
CA ALA A 118 1.42 8.39 14.67
C ALA A 118 1.82 9.87 14.74
N SER A 119 2.90 10.26 14.08
CA SER A 119 3.38 11.66 13.99
C SER A 119 2.93 12.38 12.72
N GLY A 120 2.16 11.73 11.83
CA GLY A 120 1.70 12.35 10.59
C GLY A 120 2.76 12.41 9.49
N GLY A 121 3.62 11.40 9.43
CA GLY A 121 4.62 11.23 8.37
C GLY A 121 6.03 11.65 8.72
N ASP A 122 6.33 11.96 9.99
CA ASP A 122 7.71 12.24 10.41
C ASP A 122 8.54 10.95 10.41
N ASP A 123 9.20 10.72 9.28
CA ASP A 123 10.12 9.59 9.11
C ASP A 123 11.55 10.07 9.40
N PRO A 124 12.27 9.46 10.37
CA PRO A 124 13.63 9.83 10.72
C PRO A 124 14.62 9.61 9.57
N ASP A 125 14.31 8.76 8.62
CA ASP A 125 15.15 8.44 7.47
C ASP A 125 14.98 9.38 6.27
N ILE A 126 14.14 10.41 6.37
CA ILE A 126 14.02 11.46 5.35
C ILE A 126 15.00 12.61 5.67
N ILE A 127 15.61 13.20 4.62
CA ILE A 127 16.52 14.35 4.77
C ILE A 127 15.86 15.50 5.54
N LEU A 128 16.64 16.14 6.41
CA LEU A 128 16.15 17.16 7.36
C LEU A 128 15.31 18.30 6.72
N PRO A 129 15.64 18.87 5.54
CA PRO A 129 14.79 19.90 4.94
C PRO A 129 13.37 19.45 4.65
N LEU A 130 13.17 18.20 4.22
CA LEU A 130 11.82 17.64 3.98
C LEU A 130 11.10 17.33 5.29
N ARG A 131 11.79 16.82 6.30
CA ARG A 131 11.23 16.66 7.66
C ARG A 131 10.73 17.99 8.22
N GLY A 132 11.48 19.07 8.02
CA GLY A 132 11.04 20.42 8.40
C GLY A 132 9.71 20.83 7.74
N LEU A 133 9.48 20.43 6.49
CA LEU A 133 8.20 20.64 5.80
C LEU A 133 7.07 19.75 6.35
N ILE A 134 7.39 18.54 6.80
CA ILE A 134 6.43 17.67 7.49
C ILE A 134 6.04 18.30 8.84
N TRP A 135 7.00 18.73 9.65
CA TRP A 135 6.75 19.38 10.95
C TRP A 135 5.96 20.68 10.82
N SER A 136 6.13 21.40 9.72
CA SER A 136 5.36 22.61 9.42
C SER A 136 3.92 22.31 8.95
N GLY A 137 3.57 21.05 8.73
CA GLY A 137 2.27 20.63 8.18
C GLY A 137 2.12 20.81 6.67
N ILE A 138 3.19 21.22 5.95
CA ILE A 138 3.13 21.39 4.49
C ILE A 138 3.10 20.04 3.76
N LEU A 139 3.94 19.10 4.21
CA LEU A 139 4.01 17.74 3.64
C LEU A 139 3.47 16.66 4.59
N GLY A 140 3.15 17.01 5.83
CA GLY A 140 2.56 16.10 6.79
C GLY A 140 1.10 15.77 6.45
N TYR A 141 0.61 14.72 7.08
CA TYR A 141 -0.77 14.26 7.00
C TYR A 141 -1.38 14.11 8.41
N PRO A 142 -2.71 13.94 8.55
CA PRO A 142 -3.33 13.75 9.85
C PRO A 142 -2.77 12.53 10.57
N PRO A 143 -2.23 12.67 11.80
CA PRO A 143 -1.72 11.55 12.59
C PRO A 143 -2.79 10.46 12.78
N ALA A 144 -2.40 9.21 12.56
CA ALA A 144 -3.25 8.07 12.79
C ALA A 144 -2.93 7.43 14.16
N ARG A 145 -3.96 6.93 14.87
CA ARG A 145 -3.74 6.19 16.10
C ARG A 145 -3.32 4.77 15.77
N VAL A 146 -2.08 4.41 16.04
CA VAL A 146 -1.60 3.03 15.90
C VAL A 146 -2.05 2.23 17.12
N ASP A 147 -2.98 1.30 16.92
CA ASP A 147 -3.54 0.47 18.00
C ASP A 147 -2.63 -0.74 18.30
N HIS A 148 -1.98 -1.29 17.27
CA HIS A 148 -1.10 -2.46 17.39
C HIS A 148 0.16 -2.30 16.56
N ARG A 149 1.26 -2.85 17.08
CA ARG A 149 2.53 -2.96 16.37
C ARG A 149 2.80 -4.44 16.08
N PHE A 150 3.22 -4.74 14.85
CA PHE A 150 3.59 -6.10 14.46
C PHE A 150 5.06 -6.20 14.03
N LYS A 151 5.56 -7.42 14.04
CA LYS A 151 6.90 -7.82 13.58
C LYS A 151 6.82 -8.63 12.29
N ASP A 152 7.98 -8.84 11.69
CA ASP A 152 8.13 -9.76 10.57
C ASP A 152 7.63 -11.16 10.93
N GLY A 153 6.82 -11.75 10.05
CA GLY A 153 6.20 -13.07 10.25
C GLY A 153 4.89 -13.07 11.05
N ASP A 154 4.48 -11.96 11.67
CA ASP A 154 3.20 -11.91 12.37
C ASP A 154 2.02 -12.08 11.41
N THR A 155 0.98 -12.75 11.90
CA THR A 155 -0.27 -12.96 11.14
C THR A 155 -1.43 -12.23 11.79
N ILE A 156 -2.01 -11.27 11.07
CA ILE A 156 -3.17 -10.49 11.50
C ILE A 156 -4.44 -11.20 11.01
N ARG A 157 -5.44 -11.35 11.90
CA ARG A 157 -6.66 -12.09 11.63
C ARG A 157 -7.92 -11.28 11.88
N VAL A 158 -8.91 -11.47 10.99
CA VAL A 158 -10.31 -11.04 11.18
C VAL A 158 -11.19 -12.20 10.73
N GLY A 159 -11.69 -12.97 11.68
CA GLY A 159 -12.38 -14.23 11.37
C GLY A 159 -11.53 -15.16 10.50
N PRO A 160 -12.03 -15.60 9.33
CA PRO A 160 -11.28 -16.47 8.42
C PRO A 160 -10.18 -15.74 7.62
N ILE A 161 -10.18 -14.43 7.62
CA ILE A 161 -9.13 -13.65 6.92
C ILE A 161 -7.84 -13.73 7.74
N ALA A 162 -6.72 -14.06 7.09
CA ALA A 162 -5.41 -14.11 7.71
C ALA A 162 -4.36 -13.56 6.74
N LEU A 163 -3.71 -12.46 7.11
CA LEU A 163 -2.61 -11.88 6.35
C LEU A 163 -1.31 -12.02 7.14
N THR A 164 -0.27 -12.55 6.50
CA THR A 164 1.06 -12.62 7.10
C THR A 164 1.88 -11.41 6.65
N ALA A 165 2.45 -10.73 7.63
CA ALA A 165 3.33 -9.57 7.42
C ALA A 165 4.74 -10.04 7.06
N HIS A 166 5.31 -9.48 6.01
CA HIS A 166 6.72 -9.61 5.65
C HIS A 166 7.32 -8.21 5.67
N VAL A 167 8.15 -7.91 6.65
CA VAL A 167 8.82 -6.60 6.72
C VAL A 167 9.92 -6.58 5.66
N THR A 168 9.58 -6.00 4.53
CA THR A 168 10.40 -5.89 3.33
C THR A 168 10.96 -4.47 3.19
N GLY A 169 11.80 -4.07 4.15
CA GLY A 169 12.47 -2.78 4.17
C GLY A 169 13.30 -2.52 2.90
N GLY A 170 13.66 -1.25 2.69
CA GLY A 170 14.46 -0.79 1.55
C GLY A 170 13.89 0.47 0.93
N HIS A 171 12.59 0.58 0.71
CA HIS A 171 11.91 1.84 0.37
C HIS A 171 11.78 2.71 1.62
N THR A 172 11.19 2.16 2.67
CA THR A 172 11.26 2.62 4.06
C THR A 172 11.69 1.47 4.96
N ARG A 173 12.12 1.72 6.21
CA ARG A 173 12.46 0.65 7.16
C ARG A 173 11.27 -0.26 7.45
N GLY A 174 10.10 0.32 7.54
CA GLY A 174 8.87 -0.38 7.90
C GLY A 174 8.03 -0.86 6.73
N CYS A 175 8.56 -0.77 5.51
CA CYS A 175 7.89 -1.27 4.31
C CYS A 175 7.49 -2.72 4.51
N THR A 176 6.20 -3.03 4.35
CA THR A 176 5.63 -4.33 4.67
C THR A 176 4.87 -4.88 3.47
N SER A 177 5.29 -6.04 3.01
CA SER A 177 4.55 -6.84 2.04
C SER A 177 3.64 -7.81 2.76
N TRP A 178 2.52 -8.15 2.16
CA TRP A 178 1.51 -9.02 2.76
C TRP A 178 1.28 -10.25 1.91
N SER A 179 1.22 -11.43 2.52
CA SER A 179 0.80 -12.66 1.85
C SER A 179 -0.44 -13.23 2.51
N PHE A 180 -1.38 -13.72 1.71
CA PHE A 180 -2.62 -14.32 2.17
C PHE A 180 -3.26 -15.21 1.10
N PRO A 181 -4.00 -16.27 1.50
CA PRO A 181 -4.76 -17.08 0.57
C PRO A 181 -6.11 -16.44 0.26
N VAL A 182 -6.58 -16.60 -0.96
CA VAL A 182 -7.92 -16.25 -1.41
C VAL A 182 -8.58 -17.46 -2.06
N ARG A 183 -9.82 -17.77 -1.66
CA ARG A 183 -10.61 -18.83 -2.30
C ARG A 183 -11.50 -18.24 -3.37
N ASP A 184 -11.38 -18.74 -4.60
CA ASP A 184 -12.22 -18.37 -5.72
C ASP A 184 -12.85 -19.64 -6.32
N GLY A 185 -14.08 -19.96 -5.93
CA GLY A 185 -14.70 -21.26 -6.18
C GLY A 185 -13.88 -22.38 -5.53
N ASP A 186 -13.48 -23.36 -6.32
CA ASP A 186 -12.66 -24.50 -5.87
C ASP A 186 -11.15 -24.17 -5.83
N ARG A 187 -10.73 -23.02 -6.35
CA ARG A 187 -9.33 -22.61 -6.39
C ARG A 187 -8.92 -21.94 -5.09
N LEU A 188 -7.78 -22.33 -4.54
CA LEU A 188 -7.09 -21.60 -3.48
C LEU A 188 -5.89 -20.89 -4.14
N LEU A 189 -5.91 -19.56 -4.14
CA LEU A 189 -4.92 -18.73 -4.80
C LEU A 189 -4.09 -17.99 -3.73
N ASN A 190 -2.77 -18.04 -3.87
CA ASN A 190 -1.86 -17.29 -3.01
C ASN A 190 -1.69 -15.88 -3.54
N VAL A 191 -1.97 -14.89 -2.71
CA VAL A 191 -1.82 -13.48 -3.04
C VAL A 191 -0.59 -12.93 -2.34
N VAL A 192 0.21 -12.14 -3.06
CA VAL A 192 1.27 -11.30 -2.50
C VAL A 192 0.97 -9.85 -2.86
N SER A 193 0.79 -9.01 -1.84
CA SER A 193 0.78 -7.54 -1.98
C SER A 193 2.18 -7.04 -1.60
N ALA A 194 3.00 -6.77 -2.60
CA ALA A 194 4.37 -6.33 -2.38
C ALA A 194 4.40 -4.83 -2.06
N CYS A 195 5.18 -4.44 -1.04
CA CYS A 195 5.53 -3.05 -0.80
C CYS A 195 6.46 -2.53 -1.91
N ASP A 196 6.64 -1.22 -2.01
CA ASP A 196 7.50 -0.61 -3.02
C ASP A 196 8.95 -1.10 -2.87
N LEU A 197 9.59 -1.43 -3.98
CA LEU A 197 10.99 -1.80 -4.06
C LEU A 197 11.86 -0.68 -4.64
N GLY A 198 11.30 0.49 -4.93
CA GLY A 198 12.03 1.67 -5.37
C GLY A 198 12.94 2.25 -4.28
N VAL A 199 13.94 3.01 -4.69
CA VAL A 199 14.86 3.71 -3.77
C VAL A 199 14.60 5.21 -3.87
N LEU A 200 14.34 5.84 -2.73
CA LEU A 200 14.17 7.30 -2.67
C LEU A 200 15.52 7.99 -2.53
N ALA A 201 15.82 8.90 -3.45
CA ALA A 201 17.01 9.74 -3.38
C ALA A 201 17.05 10.68 -2.15
N THR A 202 15.91 10.89 -1.50
CA THR A 202 15.74 11.70 -0.29
C THR A 202 15.88 10.91 1.01
N SER A 203 16.09 9.61 0.93
CA SER A 203 16.28 8.75 2.09
C SER A 203 17.72 8.84 2.62
N THR A 204 17.84 8.91 3.93
CA THR A 204 19.12 8.81 4.67
C THR A 204 19.30 7.45 5.33
N TYR A 205 18.50 6.48 4.98
CA TYR A 205 18.46 5.11 5.48
C TYR A 205 19.75 4.34 5.13
N PRO A 206 20.70 4.12 6.07
CA PRO A 206 22.01 3.54 5.73
C PRO A 206 21.94 2.11 5.22
N GLU A 207 21.02 1.28 5.76
CA GLU A 207 20.86 -0.12 5.42
C GLU A 207 19.97 -0.35 4.18
N GLN A 208 19.53 0.71 3.52
CA GLN A 208 18.51 0.68 2.44
C GLN A 208 18.82 -0.37 1.36
N ALA A 209 20.04 -0.41 0.84
CA ALA A 209 20.43 -1.34 -0.22
C ALA A 209 20.44 -2.79 0.27
N ALA A 210 20.96 -3.04 1.47
CA ALA A 210 21.03 -4.38 2.07
C ALA A 210 19.64 -4.91 2.39
N ASP A 211 18.76 -4.06 2.92
CA ASP A 211 17.40 -4.43 3.24
C ASP A 211 16.57 -4.67 1.96
N ARG A 212 16.75 -3.85 0.92
CA ARG A 212 16.11 -4.08 -0.38
C ARG A 212 16.54 -5.44 -0.98
N GLU A 213 17.82 -5.76 -0.93
CA GLU A 213 18.33 -7.07 -1.39
C GLU A 213 17.68 -8.22 -0.61
N ARG A 214 17.61 -8.11 0.72
CA ARG A 214 16.92 -9.08 1.58
C ARG A 214 15.45 -9.19 1.20
N SER A 215 14.77 -8.07 0.98
CA SER A 215 13.35 -8.00 0.64
C SER A 215 13.04 -8.70 -0.68
N ILE A 216 13.86 -8.50 -1.71
CA ILE A 216 13.73 -9.21 -2.98
C ILE A 216 13.88 -10.72 -2.76
N ARG A 217 14.84 -11.18 -1.94
CA ARG A 217 14.99 -12.62 -1.63
C ARG A 217 13.79 -13.18 -0.89
N VAL A 218 13.24 -12.45 0.10
CA VAL A 218 12.02 -12.85 0.82
C VAL A 218 10.86 -12.99 -0.14
N LEU A 219 10.59 -11.98 -0.95
CA LEU A 219 9.50 -11.98 -1.92
C LEU A 219 9.62 -13.12 -2.95
N ARG A 220 10.83 -13.42 -3.43
CA ARG A 220 11.07 -14.58 -4.33
C ARG A 220 10.71 -15.92 -3.70
N GLY A 221 10.79 -16.04 -2.39
CA GLY A 221 10.40 -17.25 -1.64
C GLY A 221 8.89 -17.42 -1.44
N LEU A 222 8.10 -16.36 -1.68
CA LEU A 222 6.66 -16.42 -1.45
C LEU A 222 5.93 -17.01 -2.65
N PRO A 223 4.98 -17.95 -2.44
CA PRO A 223 4.09 -18.40 -3.50
C PRO A 223 3.16 -17.24 -3.89
N ALA A 224 3.11 -16.91 -5.17
CA ALA A 224 2.26 -15.83 -5.68
C ALA A 224 1.59 -16.28 -6.99
N ASP A 225 0.32 -16.68 -6.88
CA ASP A 225 -0.54 -16.87 -8.04
C ASP A 225 -1.03 -15.51 -8.53
N ILE A 226 -1.42 -14.65 -7.59
CA ILE A 226 -1.81 -13.25 -7.81
C ILE A 226 -0.81 -12.36 -7.08
N TRP A 227 -0.34 -11.34 -7.76
CA TRP A 227 0.50 -10.32 -7.14
C TRP A 227 -0.01 -8.91 -7.46
N VAL A 228 0.13 -8.05 -6.49
CA VAL A 228 -0.19 -6.62 -6.57
C VAL A 228 0.89 -5.82 -5.85
N THR A 229 0.92 -4.52 -6.05
CA THR A 229 1.78 -3.61 -5.29
C THR A 229 0.99 -2.39 -4.85
N CYS A 230 1.56 -1.60 -3.95
CA CYS A 230 1.00 -0.33 -3.47
C CYS A 230 0.80 0.73 -4.58
N HIS A 231 1.40 0.54 -5.78
CA HIS A 231 1.14 1.33 -6.97
C HIS A 231 0.59 0.49 -8.12
N ALA A 232 -0.56 0.87 -8.64
CA ALA A 232 -1.32 0.12 -9.64
C ALA A 232 -0.57 -0.05 -10.99
N ARG A 233 0.30 0.90 -11.34
CA ARG A 233 1.10 0.87 -12.57
C ARG A 233 2.06 -0.32 -12.62
N TRP A 234 2.65 -0.72 -11.51
CA TRP A 234 3.68 -1.75 -11.47
C TRP A 234 3.16 -3.14 -11.78
N TRP A 235 1.95 -3.48 -11.35
CA TRP A 235 1.35 -4.80 -11.60
C TRP A 235 0.37 -4.83 -12.78
N GLY A 236 0.29 -3.72 -13.55
CA GLY A 236 -0.52 -3.66 -14.76
C GLY A 236 -2.03 -3.68 -14.50
N ARG A 237 -2.50 -3.08 -13.39
CA ARG A 237 -3.90 -3.05 -12.96
C ARG A 237 -4.88 -2.79 -14.08
N TYR A 238 -4.66 -1.70 -14.85
CA TYR A 238 -5.60 -1.32 -15.91
C TYR A 238 -5.72 -2.38 -16.99
N ARG A 239 -4.59 -2.90 -17.48
CA ARG A 239 -4.57 -3.96 -18.49
C ARG A 239 -5.26 -5.24 -18.01
N LYS A 240 -4.98 -5.67 -16.77
CA LYS A 240 -5.58 -6.86 -16.16
C LYS A 240 -7.09 -6.66 -15.94
N PHE A 241 -7.51 -5.49 -15.46
CA PHE A 241 -8.92 -5.15 -15.30
C PHE A 241 -9.66 -5.18 -16.64
N VAL A 242 -9.14 -4.53 -17.70
CA VAL A 242 -9.79 -4.57 -19.01
C VAL A 242 -9.88 -6.00 -19.54
N ALA A 243 -8.82 -6.79 -19.41
CA ALA A 243 -8.85 -8.20 -19.83
C ALA A 243 -9.89 -9.02 -19.04
N SER A 244 -10.09 -8.73 -17.75
CA SER A 244 -11.06 -9.44 -16.92
C SER A 244 -12.52 -9.22 -17.36
N THR A 245 -12.84 -8.09 -17.98
CA THR A 245 -14.21 -7.80 -18.43
C THR A 245 -14.67 -8.66 -19.61
N THR A 246 -13.73 -9.26 -20.34
CA THR A 246 -14.01 -10.10 -21.53
C THR A 246 -13.52 -11.54 -21.36
N ALA A 247 -12.79 -11.87 -20.29
CA ALA A 247 -12.30 -13.21 -20.04
C ALA A 247 -13.44 -14.18 -19.68
N LYS A 248 -13.33 -15.44 -20.09
CA LYS A 248 -14.27 -16.50 -19.71
C LYS A 248 -14.37 -16.65 -18.20
N ASN A 249 -13.24 -16.56 -17.50
CA ASN A 249 -13.20 -16.41 -16.05
C ASN A 249 -12.52 -15.07 -15.73
N PRO A 250 -13.23 -14.11 -15.11
CA PRO A 250 -12.72 -12.77 -14.82
C PRO A 250 -11.48 -12.73 -13.91
N VAL A 251 -11.19 -13.80 -13.18
CA VAL A 251 -10.03 -13.89 -12.28
C VAL A 251 -8.74 -14.24 -13.03
N ASP A 252 -8.83 -14.98 -14.14
CA ASP A 252 -7.64 -15.50 -14.84
C ASP A 252 -6.63 -14.43 -15.25
N PRO A 253 -7.01 -13.23 -15.72
CA PRO A 253 -6.04 -12.17 -16.03
C PRO A 253 -5.22 -11.65 -14.84
N PHE A 254 -5.66 -11.92 -13.62
CA PHE A 254 -4.92 -11.53 -12.41
C PHE A 254 -3.94 -12.62 -11.94
N ILE A 255 -4.10 -13.87 -12.40
CA ILE A 255 -3.15 -14.95 -12.14
C ILE A 255 -1.93 -14.75 -13.05
N ASP A 256 -0.82 -14.30 -12.47
CA ASP A 256 0.34 -13.82 -13.24
C ASP A 256 1.66 -14.05 -12.48
N PRO A 257 2.01 -15.30 -12.18
CA PRO A 257 3.25 -15.60 -11.46
C PRO A 257 4.51 -15.25 -12.28
N GLU A 258 4.40 -15.19 -13.61
CA GLU A 258 5.51 -14.76 -14.49
C GLU A 258 5.75 -13.26 -14.39
N GLY A 259 4.68 -12.46 -14.37
CA GLY A 259 4.78 -11.03 -14.14
C GLY A 259 5.37 -10.70 -12.76
N TYR A 260 5.05 -11.51 -11.74
CA TYR A 260 5.68 -11.38 -10.42
C TYR A 260 7.19 -11.59 -10.46
N ARG A 261 7.63 -12.65 -11.12
CA ARG A 261 9.07 -12.92 -11.29
C ARG A 261 9.76 -11.78 -12.05
N ALA A 262 9.16 -11.34 -13.15
CA ALA A 262 9.69 -10.23 -13.95
C ALA A 262 9.80 -8.92 -13.16
N TYR A 263 8.81 -8.60 -12.29
CA TYR A 263 8.86 -7.47 -11.38
C TYR A 263 10.06 -7.54 -10.43
N LEU A 264 10.28 -8.69 -9.81
CA LEU A 264 11.41 -8.90 -8.90
C LEU A 264 12.76 -8.88 -9.61
N ASP A 265 12.84 -9.41 -10.85
CA ASP A 265 14.05 -9.38 -11.68
C ASP A 265 14.42 -7.93 -12.06
N ALA A 266 13.42 -7.11 -12.39
CA ALA A 266 13.63 -5.70 -12.68
C ALA A 266 14.15 -4.95 -11.44
N ALA A 267 13.55 -5.18 -10.26
CA ALA A 267 14.00 -4.57 -9.00
C ALA A 267 15.44 -4.97 -8.63
N GLU A 268 15.81 -6.24 -8.87
CA GLU A 268 17.17 -6.72 -8.64
C GLU A 268 18.18 -6.11 -9.63
N ALA A 269 17.80 -5.95 -10.90
CA ALA A 269 18.64 -5.31 -11.91
C ALA A 269 18.88 -3.83 -11.59
N GLU A 270 17.86 -3.11 -11.12
CA GLU A 270 18.01 -1.73 -10.64
C GLU A 270 18.98 -1.64 -9.47
N LEU A 271 18.81 -2.50 -8.46
CA LEU A 271 19.70 -2.54 -7.30
C LEU A 271 21.17 -2.73 -7.73
N ARG A 272 21.42 -3.67 -8.65
CA ARG A 272 22.79 -3.93 -9.17
C ARG A 272 23.35 -2.77 -9.97
N SER A 273 22.49 -1.98 -10.64
CA SER A 273 22.91 -0.83 -11.44
C SER A 273 23.21 0.42 -10.62
N GLY A 274 22.85 0.43 -9.32
CA GLY A 274 22.97 1.59 -8.43
C GLY A 274 22.06 2.76 -8.80
N ARG A 275 21.03 2.54 -9.64
CA ARG A 275 20.07 3.59 -10.00
C ARG A 275 19.11 3.84 -8.84
N THR A 276 18.92 5.12 -8.52
CA THR A 276 17.88 5.64 -7.63
C THR A 276 16.83 6.36 -8.48
N HIS A 277 15.57 6.27 -8.11
CA HIS A 277 14.46 6.99 -8.74
C HIS A 277 14.21 8.37 -8.10
#